data_84f9eaa8dd1893539b7aabd33fbfcc76
#
_entry.id   84f9eaa8dd1893539b7aabd33fbfcc76
#
_cell.length_a   1.000
_cell.length_b   1.000
_cell.length_c   1.000
_cell.angle_alpha   90.00
_cell.angle_beta   90.00
_cell.angle_gamma   90.00
#
_symmetry.space_group_name_H-M   'P 1'
#
loop_
_entity.id
_entity.type
_entity.pdbx_description
1 polymer ?
#
loop_
_entity_poly.entity_id
_entity_poly.type
_entity_poly.pdbx_seq_one_letter_code
_entity_poly.pdbx_strand_id
1 'polypeptide(L)'
;MNVLLINGSPRHNCTYTALAEMQKIFAEAGIETTFLDIGDKEIRGCMGCLKCKELGHCVMDDIVNETAPLFKEADGVVIGSPVYVSGPNGTLISYLNRLFYSTHFDKRMKVGAAVVSARRNGTTATFEVLNQYFLGAGMPAVAIGNWNAVHGYTPEDVLADEEGLATLRVVAENMIFLMKSIALGKEEYGLPAPPVRVKTNYIR
;
A
#
# COMPACT_ATOMS: atom_id res chain seq x y z
N MET A 1 -13.62 4.46 -10.09
CA MET A 1 -12.68 3.71 -9.26
C MET A 1 -11.42 4.55 -9.08
N ASN A 2 -10.80 4.46 -7.90
CA ASN A 2 -9.63 5.25 -7.55
C ASN A 2 -8.56 4.36 -6.88
N VAL A 3 -7.28 4.55 -7.24
CA VAL A 3 -6.14 3.86 -6.64
C VAL A 3 -5.20 4.87 -6.00
N LEU A 4 -4.86 4.62 -4.74
CA LEU A 4 -3.88 5.40 -3.99
C LEU A 4 -2.49 4.80 -4.18
N LEU A 5 -1.56 5.57 -4.76
CA LEU A 5 -0.17 5.20 -4.98
C LEU A 5 0.71 5.88 -3.92
N ILE A 6 1.26 5.13 -2.98
CA ILE A 6 2.04 5.65 -1.87
C ILE A 6 3.54 5.43 -2.15
N ASN A 7 4.26 6.50 -2.42
CA ASN A 7 5.71 6.47 -2.60
C ASN A 7 6.44 6.63 -1.26
N GLY A 8 7.02 5.55 -0.76
CA GLY A 8 7.86 5.54 0.44
C GLY A 8 9.32 5.93 0.19
N SER A 9 9.70 6.25 -1.03
CA SER A 9 11.06 6.75 -1.32
C SER A 9 11.15 8.25 -1.01
N PRO A 10 12.24 8.73 -0.38
CA PRO A 10 12.48 10.17 -0.22
C PRO A 10 12.88 10.86 -1.52
N ARG A 11 12.89 10.15 -2.63
CA ARG A 11 13.31 10.63 -3.94
C ARG A 11 12.37 10.14 -5.02
N HIS A 12 12.16 10.93 -6.05
CA HIS A 12 11.54 10.50 -7.32
C HIS A 12 12.57 9.69 -8.14
N ASN A 13 12.87 8.48 -7.68
CA ASN A 13 13.85 7.58 -8.28
C ASN A 13 13.19 6.20 -8.52
N CYS A 14 13.89 5.09 -8.34
CA CYS A 14 13.46 3.73 -8.68
C CYS A 14 12.04 3.37 -8.23
N THR A 15 11.69 3.64 -6.96
CA THR A 15 10.33 3.34 -6.43
C THR A 15 9.27 4.18 -7.14
N TYR A 16 9.54 5.47 -7.33
CA TYR A 16 8.62 6.36 -8.04
C TYR A 16 8.40 5.90 -9.49
N THR A 17 9.50 5.56 -10.21
CA THR A 17 9.44 5.05 -11.58
C THR A 17 8.60 3.79 -11.68
N ALA A 18 8.77 2.86 -10.74
CA ALA A 18 7.97 1.63 -10.66
C ALA A 18 6.47 1.91 -10.46
N LEU A 19 6.13 2.82 -9.53
CA LEU A 19 4.74 3.22 -9.31
C LEU A 19 4.14 3.98 -10.50
N ALA A 20 4.94 4.82 -11.17
CA ALA A 20 4.51 5.55 -12.36
C ALA A 20 4.21 4.61 -13.54
N GLU A 21 4.90 3.47 -13.64
CA GLU A 21 4.55 2.44 -14.63
C GLU A 21 3.17 1.84 -14.36
N MET A 22 2.86 1.49 -13.11
CA MET A 22 1.53 1.00 -12.74
C MET A 22 0.46 2.09 -12.96
N GLN A 23 0.77 3.35 -12.70
CA GLN A 23 -0.14 4.48 -12.93
C GLN A 23 -0.61 4.55 -14.39
N LYS A 24 0.29 4.30 -15.36
CA LYS A 24 -0.07 4.26 -16.78
C LYS A 24 -1.13 3.20 -17.07
N ILE A 25 -0.95 1.99 -16.51
CA ILE A 25 -1.88 0.87 -16.72
C ILE A 25 -3.26 1.20 -16.09
N PHE A 26 -3.30 1.81 -14.91
CA PHE A 26 -4.55 2.27 -14.31
C PHE A 26 -5.24 3.34 -15.17
N ALA A 27 -4.47 4.31 -15.69
CA ALA A 27 -5.01 5.37 -16.55
C ALA A 27 -5.59 4.83 -17.87
N GLU A 28 -4.91 3.89 -18.51
CA GLU A 28 -5.38 3.19 -19.72
C GLU A 28 -6.70 2.44 -19.47
N ALA A 29 -6.92 1.94 -18.25
CA ALA A 29 -8.16 1.29 -17.83
C ALA A 29 -9.25 2.27 -17.36
N GLY A 30 -9.02 3.59 -17.42
CA GLY A 30 -9.94 4.63 -16.97
C GLY A 30 -10.08 4.71 -15.44
N ILE A 31 -9.06 4.27 -14.69
CA ILE A 31 -9.02 4.33 -13.22
C ILE A 31 -8.21 5.54 -12.79
N GLU A 32 -8.81 6.38 -11.96
CA GLU A 32 -8.14 7.54 -11.38
C GLU A 32 -7.07 7.10 -10.37
N THR A 33 -5.99 7.86 -10.27
CA THR A 33 -4.93 7.60 -9.31
C THR A 33 -4.58 8.85 -8.52
N THR A 34 -4.32 8.67 -7.23
CA THR A 34 -3.77 9.70 -6.36
C THR A 34 -2.37 9.29 -5.93
N PHE A 35 -1.37 10.11 -6.23
CA PHE A 35 0.02 9.85 -5.87
C PHE A 35 0.39 10.58 -4.58
N LEU A 36 0.95 9.88 -3.59
CA LEU A 36 1.40 10.43 -2.32
C LEU A 36 2.89 10.19 -2.10
N ASP A 37 3.65 11.26 -1.94
CA ASP A 37 5.06 11.21 -1.56
C ASP A 37 5.18 11.28 -0.03
N ILE A 38 5.60 10.16 0.56
CA ILE A 38 5.68 9.99 2.02
C ILE A 38 7.12 9.89 2.51
N GLY A 39 8.02 9.40 1.66
CA GLY A 39 9.37 9.00 2.08
C GLY A 39 10.27 10.12 2.58
N ASP A 40 10.02 11.37 2.21
CA ASP A 40 10.76 12.58 2.59
C ASP A 40 10.13 13.34 3.77
N LYS A 41 8.99 12.90 4.29
CA LYS A 41 8.26 13.60 5.36
C LYS A 41 8.83 13.31 6.75
N GLU A 42 8.72 14.27 7.64
CA GLU A 42 9.01 14.05 9.05
C GLU A 42 7.81 13.43 9.76
N ILE A 43 7.79 12.10 9.85
CA ILE A 43 6.67 11.35 10.42
C ILE A 43 7.13 10.60 11.66
N ARG A 44 6.59 11.00 12.82
CA ARG A 44 6.80 10.28 14.06
C ARG A 44 6.04 8.95 14.06
N GLY A 45 6.67 7.90 14.59
CA GLY A 45 6.04 6.59 14.80
C GLY A 45 4.86 6.62 15.76
N CYS A 46 4.02 5.59 15.74
CA CYS A 46 2.90 5.44 16.65
C CYS A 46 3.39 5.32 18.10
N MET A 47 2.83 6.13 19.01
CA MET A 47 3.17 6.13 20.43
C MET A 47 2.30 5.15 21.27
N GLY A 48 1.35 4.45 20.66
CA GLY A 48 0.44 3.57 21.38
C GLY A 48 -0.50 4.27 22.38
N CYS A 49 -0.76 5.57 22.20
CA CYS A 49 -1.56 6.38 23.12
C CYS A 49 -3.05 6.04 23.14
N LEU A 50 -3.53 5.29 22.16
CA LEU A 50 -4.92 4.82 21.97
C LEU A 50 -5.97 5.92 21.77
N LYS A 51 -5.60 7.21 21.77
CA LYS A 51 -6.54 8.34 21.61
C LYS A 51 -7.32 8.30 20.30
N CYS A 52 -6.77 7.68 19.26
CA CYS A 52 -7.49 7.51 17.98
C CYS A 52 -8.78 6.69 18.10
N LYS A 53 -8.93 5.86 19.13
CA LYS A 53 -10.19 5.12 19.38
C LYS A 53 -11.35 6.05 19.78
N GLU A 54 -11.04 7.18 20.41
CA GLU A 54 -12.00 8.19 20.85
C GLU A 54 -12.20 9.26 19.78
N LEU A 55 -11.07 9.71 19.17
CA LEU A 55 -11.06 10.81 18.21
C LEU A 55 -11.49 10.38 16.80
N GLY A 56 -11.34 9.11 16.45
CA GLY A 56 -11.54 8.60 15.08
C GLY A 56 -10.39 8.90 14.11
N HIS A 57 -9.33 9.61 14.59
CA HIS A 57 -8.14 9.96 13.82
C HIS A 57 -6.89 9.99 14.73
N CYS A 58 -5.68 10.07 14.15
CA CYS A 58 -4.46 10.18 14.95
C CYS A 58 -4.41 11.50 15.72
N VAL A 59 -3.94 11.46 16.98
CA VAL A 59 -3.78 12.67 17.81
C VAL A 59 -2.69 13.61 17.28
N MET A 60 -1.75 13.11 16.50
CA MET A 60 -0.73 13.92 15.83
C MET A 60 -1.29 14.41 14.50
N ASP A 61 -1.42 15.73 14.38
CA ASP A 61 -1.98 16.39 13.23
C ASP A 61 -0.90 16.62 12.16
N ASP A 62 -0.85 15.71 11.20
CA ASP A 62 0.11 15.70 10.10
C ASP A 62 -0.46 14.95 8.89
N ILE A 63 0.41 14.69 7.90
CA ILE A 63 0.07 14.00 6.64
C ILE A 63 -0.73 12.69 6.83
N VAL A 64 -0.64 12.02 7.98
CA VAL A 64 -1.42 10.80 8.24
C VAL A 64 -2.92 11.12 8.30
N ASN A 65 -3.31 12.20 8.98
CA ASN A 65 -4.70 12.62 9.07
C ASN A 65 -5.18 13.22 7.73
N GLU A 66 -4.31 13.97 7.04
CA GLU A 66 -4.62 14.58 5.75
C GLU A 66 -4.94 13.53 4.68
N THR A 67 -4.24 12.40 4.71
CA THR A 67 -4.37 11.33 3.70
C THR A 67 -5.38 10.24 4.09
N ALA A 68 -5.83 10.18 5.33
CA ALA A 68 -6.82 9.21 5.77
C ALA A 68 -8.13 9.24 4.95
N PRO A 69 -8.71 10.40 4.55
CA PRO A 69 -9.86 10.46 3.65
C PRO A 69 -9.57 9.84 2.28
N LEU A 70 -8.38 10.08 1.70
CA LEU A 70 -7.99 9.51 0.41
C LEU A 70 -7.94 7.99 0.48
N PHE A 71 -7.41 7.43 1.58
CA PHE A 71 -7.42 5.99 1.81
C PHE A 71 -8.85 5.44 1.97
N LYS A 72 -9.74 6.19 2.60
CA LYS A 72 -11.14 5.78 2.75
C LYS A 72 -11.84 5.66 1.41
N GLU A 73 -11.64 6.60 0.51
CA GLU A 73 -12.30 6.66 -0.80
C GLU A 73 -11.63 5.75 -1.86
N ALA A 74 -10.39 5.31 -1.64
CA ALA A 74 -9.69 4.44 -2.59
C ALA A 74 -10.30 3.04 -2.66
N ASP A 75 -10.43 2.48 -3.86
CA ASP A 75 -10.78 1.08 -4.14
C ASP A 75 -9.54 0.18 -4.07
N GLY A 76 -8.39 0.74 -4.42
CA GLY A 76 -7.08 0.07 -4.37
C GLY A 76 -5.99 0.92 -3.75
N VAL A 77 -4.97 0.27 -3.19
CA VAL A 77 -3.79 0.93 -2.60
C VAL A 77 -2.52 0.20 -3.04
N VAL A 78 -1.59 0.95 -3.62
CA VAL A 78 -0.24 0.44 -3.92
C VAL A 78 0.75 1.12 -2.97
N ILE A 79 1.53 0.32 -2.24
CA ILE A 79 2.56 0.82 -1.34
C ILE A 79 3.92 0.50 -1.94
N GLY A 80 4.65 1.54 -2.36
CA GLY A 80 6.00 1.44 -2.89
C GLY A 80 7.07 1.77 -1.85
N SER A 81 8.12 0.94 -1.74
CA SER A 81 9.26 1.21 -0.86
C SER A 81 10.59 0.87 -1.51
N PRO A 82 11.62 1.71 -1.32
CA PRO A 82 13.00 1.26 -1.52
C PRO A 82 13.37 0.29 -0.41
N VAL A 83 14.37 -0.57 -0.68
CA VAL A 83 14.99 -1.42 0.34
C VAL A 83 16.09 -0.64 1.06
N TYR A 84 15.93 -0.46 2.36
CA TYR A 84 16.94 0.10 3.24
C TYR A 84 17.32 -0.92 4.32
N VAL A 85 18.58 -1.38 4.34
CA VAL A 85 19.06 -2.38 5.29
C VAL A 85 18.14 -3.61 5.38
N SER A 86 17.79 -4.15 4.19
CA SER A 86 16.88 -5.31 4.01
C SER A 86 15.45 -5.13 4.53
N GLY A 87 14.98 -3.90 4.68
CA GLY A 87 13.62 -3.57 5.10
C GLY A 87 13.08 -2.35 4.37
N PRO A 88 11.79 -2.01 4.54
CA PRO A 88 11.20 -0.82 3.96
C PRO A 88 11.72 0.46 4.63
N ASN A 89 11.54 1.61 3.97
CA ASN A 89 11.86 2.92 4.54
C ASN A 89 11.14 3.13 5.88
N GLY A 90 11.89 3.53 6.92
CA GLY A 90 11.38 3.76 8.28
C GLY A 90 10.30 4.84 8.36
N THR A 91 10.40 5.92 7.58
CA THR A 91 9.35 6.95 7.49
C THR A 91 8.04 6.37 6.96
N LEU A 92 8.11 5.55 5.90
CA LEU A 92 6.94 4.86 5.36
C LEU A 92 6.30 3.95 6.43
N ILE A 93 7.09 3.19 7.18
CA ILE A 93 6.57 2.32 8.25
C ILE A 93 5.92 3.15 9.36
N SER A 94 6.49 4.28 9.76
CA SER A 94 5.90 5.20 10.73
C SER A 94 4.53 5.72 10.26
N TYR A 95 4.43 6.08 8.98
CA TYR A 95 3.20 6.50 8.33
C TYR A 95 2.15 5.38 8.31
N LEU A 96 2.51 4.20 7.79
CA LEU A 96 1.59 3.07 7.64
C LEU A 96 1.06 2.56 9.00
N ASN A 97 1.94 2.45 10.01
CA ASN A 97 1.53 2.06 11.36
C ASN A 97 0.44 2.99 11.91
N ARG A 98 0.58 4.29 11.69
CA ARG A 98 -0.41 5.27 12.15
C ARG A 98 -1.64 5.29 11.27
N LEU A 99 -1.50 5.30 9.95
CA LEU A 99 -2.63 5.32 9.02
C LEU A 99 -3.55 4.11 9.23
N PHE A 100 -2.98 2.90 9.21
CA PHE A 100 -3.78 1.68 9.35
C PHE A 100 -4.39 1.52 10.75
N TYR A 101 -3.72 2.01 11.79
CA TYR A 101 -4.19 1.88 13.17
C TYR A 101 -5.21 2.97 13.56
N SER A 102 -5.06 4.20 13.10
CA SER A 102 -5.91 5.32 13.49
C SER A 102 -7.18 5.48 12.65
N THR A 103 -7.25 4.84 11.50
CA THR A 103 -8.43 4.88 10.62
C THR A 103 -9.38 3.72 10.95
N HIS A 104 -10.64 4.03 11.28
CA HIS A 104 -11.60 3.04 11.78
C HIS A 104 -12.67 2.64 10.75
N PHE A 105 -12.58 3.13 9.52
CA PHE A 105 -13.44 2.65 8.43
C PHE A 105 -13.09 1.22 8.01
N ASP A 106 -14.04 0.53 7.40
CA ASP A 106 -13.87 -0.82 6.88
C ASP A 106 -12.91 -0.80 5.66
N LYS A 107 -11.79 -1.49 5.79
CA LYS A 107 -10.76 -1.61 4.75
C LYS A 107 -10.88 -2.91 3.95
N ARG A 108 -11.74 -3.83 4.42
CA ARG A 108 -11.90 -5.13 3.79
C ARG A 108 -12.31 -4.98 2.34
N MET A 109 -11.75 -5.83 1.51
CA MET A 109 -11.98 -5.88 0.05
C MET A 109 -11.50 -4.65 -0.73
N LYS A 110 -10.78 -3.68 -0.10
CA LYS A 110 -9.91 -2.79 -0.88
C LYS A 110 -8.72 -3.59 -1.38
N VAL A 111 -8.35 -3.44 -2.65
CA VAL A 111 -7.27 -4.25 -3.25
C VAL A 111 -5.91 -3.63 -2.94
N GLY A 112 -4.99 -4.42 -2.40
CA GLY A 112 -3.64 -3.97 -2.06
C GLY A 112 -2.55 -4.55 -2.96
N ALA A 113 -1.47 -3.80 -3.20
CA ALA A 113 -0.22 -4.33 -3.74
C ALA A 113 0.98 -3.63 -3.11
N ALA A 114 1.99 -4.41 -2.73
CA ALA A 114 3.29 -3.89 -2.36
C ALA A 114 4.21 -3.86 -3.60
N VAL A 115 5.01 -2.80 -3.74
CA VAL A 115 6.03 -2.65 -4.78
C VAL A 115 7.37 -2.34 -4.12
N VAL A 116 8.40 -3.06 -4.50
CA VAL A 116 9.71 -2.93 -3.87
C VAL A 116 10.76 -2.60 -4.92
N SER A 117 11.60 -1.61 -4.63
CA SER A 117 12.76 -1.31 -5.46
C SER A 117 14.05 -1.56 -4.69
N ALA A 118 15.00 -2.26 -5.30
CA ALA A 118 16.31 -2.54 -4.71
C ALA A 118 17.39 -2.56 -5.76
N ARG A 119 18.64 -2.27 -5.33
CA ARG A 119 19.79 -2.49 -6.19
C ARG A 119 20.07 -4.00 -6.39
N ARG A 120 19.94 -4.82 -5.33
CA ARG A 120 20.27 -6.27 -5.38
C ARG A 120 19.36 -7.15 -4.51
N ASN A 121 19.38 -6.99 -3.20
CA ASN A 121 18.80 -7.93 -2.24
C ASN A 121 17.85 -7.23 -1.25
N GLY A 122 17.15 -8.02 -0.42
CA GLY A 122 16.24 -7.54 0.61
C GLY A 122 14.82 -7.27 0.10
N THR A 123 14.54 -7.54 -1.16
CA THR A 123 13.21 -7.34 -1.77
C THR A 123 12.15 -8.19 -1.07
N THR A 124 12.38 -9.49 -0.88
CA THR A 124 11.43 -10.41 -0.24
C THR A 124 11.06 -9.95 1.17
N ALA A 125 12.05 -9.65 2.02
CA ALA A 125 11.78 -9.22 3.39
C ALA A 125 10.99 -7.90 3.43
N THR A 126 11.33 -6.95 2.56
CA THR A 126 10.60 -5.68 2.43
C THR A 126 9.17 -5.90 1.95
N PHE A 127 8.98 -6.74 0.93
CA PHE A 127 7.69 -7.10 0.37
C PHE A 127 6.76 -7.74 1.41
N GLU A 128 7.27 -8.69 2.19
CA GLU A 128 6.50 -9.37 3.23
C GLU A 128 6.03 -8.40 4.31
N VAL A 129 6.89 -7.49 4.77
CA VAL A 129 6.53 -6.47 5.77
C VAL A 129 5.39 -5.58 5.26
N LEU A 130 5.44 -5.14 4.01
CA LEU A 130 4.41 -4.28 3.43
C LEU A 130 3.07 -5.03 3.25
N ASN A 131 3.10 -6.28 2.83
CA ASN A 131 1.89 -7.07 2.65
C ASN A 131 1.13 -7.34 3.96
N GLN A 132 1.81 -7.35 5.11
CA GLN A 132 1.15 -7.55 6.41
C GLN A 132 0.12 -6.45 6.73
N TYR A 133 0.28 -5.24 6.21
CA TYR A 133 -0.72 -4.18 6.36
C TYR A 133 -2.02 -4.53 5.65
N PHE A 134 -1.94 -5.07 4.44
CA PHE A 134 -3.11 -5.49 3.67
C PHE A 134 -3.78 -6.69 4.32
N LEU A 135 -3.01 -7.75 4.62
CA LEU A 135 -3.52 -8.98 5.21
C LEU A 135 -4.18 -8.72 6.57
N GLY A 136 -3.54 -7.92 7.44
CA GLY A 136 -4.09 -7.55 8.74
C GLY A 136 -5.37 -6.69 8.66
N ALA A 137 -5.58 -6.00 7.54
CA ALA A 137 -6.77 -5.18 7.29
C ALA A 137 -7.89 -5.93 6.52
N GLY A 138 -7.68 -7.20 6.16
CA GLY A 138 -8.63 -7.98 5.35
C GLY A 138 -8.72 -7.52 3.89
N MET A 139 -7.66 -6.91 3.39
CA MET A 139 -7.53 -6.47 2.01
C MET A 139 -6.90 -7.59 1.17
N PRO A 140 -7.48 -7.97 0.00
CA PRO A 140 -6.81 -8.85 -0.95
C PRO A 140 -5.47 -8.23 -1.39
N ALA A 141 -4.37 -8.96 -1.22
CA ALA A 141 -3.06 -8.54 -1.67
C ALA A 141 -2.71 -9.21 -3.00
N VAL A 142 -2.25 -8.41 -3.98
CA VAL A 142 -1.93 -8.87 -5.34
C VAL A 142 -0.43 -8.99 -5.50
N ALA A 143 -0.01 -10.17 -5.94
CA ALA A 143 1.36 -10.46 -6.33
C ALA A 143 1.38 -11.49 -7.46
N ILE A 144 2.50 -11.55 -8.16
CA ILE A 144 2.82 -12.63 -9.10
C ILE A 144 4.21 -13.19 -8.80
N GLY A 145 4.65 -14.22 -9.52
CA GLY A 145 5.82 -15.07 -9.22
C GLY A 145 7.12 -14.39 -8.78
N ASN A 146 7.37 -13.13 -9.16
CA ASN A 146 8.62 -12.40 -8.90
C ASN A 146 8.49 -11.31 -7.81
N TRP A 147 7.56 -11.43 -6.88
CA TRP A 147 7.41 -10.58 -5.70
C TRP A 147 7.27 -9.07 -5.96
N ASN A 148 6.66 -8.63 -7.05
CA ASN A 148 6.41 -7.21 -7.34
C ASN A 148 7.66 -6.32 -7.11
N ALA A 149 8.81 -6.73 -7.59
CA ALA A 149 10.07 -6.04 -7.38
C ALA A 149 10.65 -5.51 -8.68
N VAL A 150 11.35 -4.37 -8.60
CA VAL A 150 12.21 -3.85 -9.65
C VAL A 150 13.63 -3.65 -9.13
N HIS A 151 14.60 -3.78 -10.02
CA HIS A 151 16.01 -3.62 -9.68
C HIS A 151 16.61 -2.43 -10.41
N GLY A 152 17.39 -1.63 -9.70
CA GLY A 152 18.09 -0.47 -10.26
C GLY A 152 18.67 0.43 -9.19
N TYR A 153 19.56 1.31 -9.61
CA TYR A 153 20.12 2.39 -8.81
C TYR A 153 19.59 3.75 -9.26
N THR A 154 19.24 3.87 -10.53
CA THR A 154 18.66 5.05 -11.16
C THR A 154 17.30 4.74 -11.79
N PRO A 155 16.50 5.74 -12.17
CA PRO A 155 15.27 5.53 -12.94
C PRO A 155 15.51 4.78 -14.26
N GLU A 156 16.62 5.07 -14.94
CA GLU A 156 17.00 4.44 -16.21
C GLU A 156 17.26 2.93 -16.03
N ASP A 157 17.89 2.54 -14.94
CA ASP A 157 18.10 1.13 -14.62
C ASP A 157 16.76 0.41 -14.45
N VAL A 158 15.78 1.04 -13.76
CA VAL A 158 14.43 0.47 -13.61
C VAL A 158 13.72 0.35 -14.94
N LEU A 159 13.88 1.36 -15.80
CA LEU A 159 13.29 1.31 -17.15
C LEU A 159 13.93 0.22 -18.04
N ALA A 160 15.15 -0.20 -17.73
CA ALA A 160 15.85 -1.32 -18.36
C ALA A 160 15.53 -2.69 -17.72
N ASP A 161 14.91 -2.71 -16.54
CA ASP A 161 14.44 -3.93 -15.86
C ASP A 161 13.11 -4.40 -16.48
N GLU A 162 13.19 -4.97 -17.68
CA GLU A 162 12.02 -5.42 -18.44
C GLU A 162 11.18 -6.45 -17.68
N GLU A 163 11.81 -7.37 -16.94
CA GLU A 163 11.14 -8.40 -16.14
C GLU A 163 10.38 -7.77 -14.96
N GLY A 164 11.03 -6.87 -14.23
CA GLY A 164 10.40 -6.15 -13.12
C GLY A 164 9.21 -5.32 -13.59
N LEU A 165 9.37 -4.53 -14.67
CA LEU A 165 8.27 -3.73 -15.22
C LEU A 165 7.13 -4.57 -15.78
N ALA A 166 7.43 -5.68 -16.47
CA ALA A 166 6.39 -6.61 -16.94
C ALA A 166 5.60 -7.19 -15.76
N THR A 167 6.30 -7.57 -14.68
CA THR A 167 5.65 -7.99 -13.43
C THR A 167 4.68 -6.95 -12.89
N LEU A 168 5.10 -5.68 -12.80
CA LEU A 168 4.26 -4.61 -12.27
C LEU A 168 3.03 -4.31 -13.15
N ARG A 169 3.16 -4.42 -14.47
CA ARG A 169 2.01 -4.29 -15.40
C ARG A 169 0.96 -5.35 -15.12
N VAL A 170 1.37 -6.61 -15.01
CA VAL A 170 0.46 -7.72 -14.68
C VAL A 170 -0.16 -7.54 -13.29
N VAL A 171 0.60 -7.06 -12.31
CA VAL A 171 0.05 -6.74 -10.97
C VAL A 171 -1.03 -5.66 -11.07
N ALA A 172 -0.80 -4.60 -11.84
CA ALA A 172 -1.80 -3.55 -12.05
C ALA A 172 -3.05 -4.09 -12.75
N GLU A 173 -2.91 -4.91 -13.80
CA GLU A 173 -4.01 -5.57 -14.49
C GLU A 173 -4.83 -6.48 -13.55
N ASN A 174 -4.15 -7.27 -12.72
CA ASN A 174 -4.80 -8.13 -11.73
C ASN A 174 -5.53 -7.29 -10.66
N MET A 175 -4.98 -6.16 -10.22
CA MET A 175 -5.67 -5.23 -9.33
C MET A 175 -6.94 -4.69 -9.99
N ILE A 176 -6.87 -4.27 -11.26
CA ILE A 176 -8.02 -3.77 -12.03
C ILE A 176 -9.12 -4.83 -12.09
N PHE A 177 -8.75 -6.07 -12.43
CA PHE A 177 -9.69 -7.19 -12.50
C PHE A 177 -10.37 -7.42 -11.14
N LEU A 178 -9.59 -7.48 -10.06
CA LEU A 178 -10.13 -7.71 -8.71
C LEU A 178 -11.02 -6.56 -8.24
N MET A 179 -10.61 -5.30 -8.43
CA MET A 179 -11.43 -4.15 -8.04
C MET A 179 -12.79 -4.16 -8.76
N LYS A 180 -12.80 -4.42 -10.07
CA LYS A 180 -14.03 -4.54 -10.86
C LYS A 180 -14.89 -5.71 -10.40
N SER A 181 -14.29 -6.88 -10.14
CA SER A 181 -14.98 -8.08 -9.65
C SER A 181 -15.58 -7.88 -8.26
N ILE A 182 -14.83 -7.23 -7.35
CA ILE A 182 -15.31 -6.89 -6.01
C ILE A 182 -16.46 -5.89 -6.07
N ALA A 183 -16.40 -4.88 -6.95
CA ALA A 183 -17.49 -3.94 -7.13
C ALA A 183 -18.79 -4.62 -7.58
N LEU A 184 -18.70 -5.49 -8.59
CA LEU A 184 -19.85 -6.30 -9.06
C LEU A 184 -20.36 -7.25 -7.97
N GLY A 185 -19.47 -7.96 -7.28
CA GLY A 185 -19.83 -8.86 -6.19
C GLY A 185 -20.47 -8.13 -5.01
N LYS A 186 -20.00 -6.91 -4.71
CA LYS A 186 -20.58 -6.06 -3.66
C LYS A 186 -21.98 -5.59 -4.01
N GLU A 187 -22.24 -5.25 -5.28
CA GLU A 187 -23.54 -4.83 -5.77
C GLU A 187 -24.55 -6.00 -5.72
N GLU A 188 -24.14 -7.18 -6.15
CA GLU A 188 -25.01 -8.37 -6.26
C GLU A 188 -25.23 -9.08 -4.92
N TYR A 189 -24.18 -9.25 -4.10
CA TYR A 189 -24.22 -10.10 -2.89
C TYR A 189 -23.98 -9.33 -1.59
N GLY A 190 -23.57 -8.05 -1.64
CA GLY A 190 -23.04 -7.33 -0.51
C GLY A 190 -21.64 -7.82 -0.10
N LEU A 191 -21.03 -7.12 0.83
CA LEU A 191 -19.75 -7.59 1.42
C LEU A 191 -20.03 -8.65 2.49
N PRO A 192 -19.12 -9.62 2.69
CA PRO A 192 -19.19 -10.55 3.81
C PRO A 192 -19.33 -9.80 5.14
N ALA A 193 -20.15 -10.30 6.06
CA ALA A 193 -20.32 -9.68 7.38
C ALA A 193 -18.98 -9.52 8.09
N PRO A 194 -18.78 -8.42 8.85
CA PRO A 194 -17.56 -8.26 9.64
C PRO A 194 -17.49 -9.38 10.71
N PRO A 195 -16.27 -9.90 10.98
CA PRO A 195 -16.11 -10.94 11.98
C PRO A 195 -16.50 -10.42 13.37
N VAL A 196 -17.20 -11.25 14.14
CA VAL A 196 -17.41 -10.99 15.57
C VAL A 196 -16.06 -11.05 16.27
N ARG A 197 -15.64 -9.95 16.89
CA ARG A 197 -14.37 -9.91 17.61
C ARG A 197 -14.48 -10.67 18.93
N VAL A 198 -13.89 -11.85 18.97
CA VAL A 198 -13.66 -12.59 20.24
C VAL A 198 -12.28 -12.19 20.75
N LYS A 199 -12.24 -11.67 21.98
CA LYS A 199 -10.97 -11.35 22.64
C LYS A 199 -10.59 -12.49 23.57
N THR A 200 -9.42 -13.06 23.37
CA THR A 200 -8.82 -14.00 24.30
C THR A 200 -7.72 -13.29 25.09
N ASN A 201 -7.82 -13.32 26.40
CA ASN A 201 -6.78 -12.83 27.31
C ASN A 201 -5.92 -14.01 27.77
N TYR A 202 -4.65 -14.05 27.35
CA TYR A 202 -3.68 -15.08 27.74
C TYR A 202 -3.03 -14.80 29.11
N ILE A 203 -3.24 -13.59 29.66
CA ILE A 203 -2.76 -13.20 30.98
C ILE A 203 -3.90 -13.47 31.97
N ARG A 204 -3.68 -14.42 32.86
CA ARG A 204 -4.61 -14.77 33.93
C ARG A 204 -4.15 -14.18 35.27
#